data_bb69e78314c21ece63c97dc9595c1a3b
#
_entry.id   bb69e78314c21ece63c97dc9595c1a3b
#
_cell.length_a   1.000
_cell.length_b   1.000
_cell.length_c   1.000
_cell.angle_alpha   90.00
_cell.angle_beta   90.00
_cell.angle_gamma   90.00
#
_symmetry.space_group_name_H-M   'P 1'
#
loop_
_entity.id
_entity.type
_entity.pdbx_description
1 polymer ?
#
loop_
_entity_poly.entity_id
_entity_poly.type
_entity_poly.pdbx_seq_one_letter_code
_entity_poly.pdbx_strand_id
1 'polypeptide(L)'
;MIRYAVPLLAMTALAVPAAAAEVQIQAQAPVVELFVSETVNSAPDVAQVGTGVTTRAQTAKEAVRLNAVAMQKVVDRLKTLGIAPKDIQTSNFNLNAQFNYPNGGGSPVFAGYEASNQVSVKLRQLDKVGDVLDALVAAGANNIFGPSFSLDDDTAAASSARTRAFQRGQAMAQDYARMAGYTGVRLLEVSETVQGRGPVPPMPVSFNVERDAKTPIESGEVGTTVNLTVKYEMTR
;
A
#
# COMPACT_ATOMS: atom_id res chain seq x y z
N MET A 1 54.16 -29.45 45.69
CA MET A 1 53.11 -29.41 44.71
C MET A 1 52.67 -27.94 44.58
N ILE A 2 53.16 -27.26 43.55
CA ILE A 2 52.83 -25.82 43.30
C ILE A 2 51.75 -25.75 42.25
N ARG A 3 50.58 -25.18 42.59
CA ARG A 3 49.47 -24.98 41.69
C ARG A 3 49.58 -23.55 41.12
N TYR A 4 49.84 -23.44 39.83
CA TYR A 4 49.74 -22.16 39.10
C TYR A 4 48.29 -21.87 38.72
N ALA A 5 47.73 -20.76 39.23
CA ALA A 5 46.45 -20.23 38.80
C ALA A 5 46.70 -19.27 37.63
N VAL A 6 46.08 -19.54 36.49
CA VAL A 6 46.09 -18.67 35.31
C VAL A 6 44.89 -17.73 35.42
N PRO A 7 45.06 -16.39 35.37
CA PRO A 7 43.91 -15.47 35.34
C PRO A 7 43.32 -15.39 33.93
N LEU A 8 42.04 -15.68 33.85
CA LEU A 8 41.24 -15.50 32.64
C LEU A 8 40.90 -14.01 32.46
N LEU A 9 41.54 -13.35 31.48
CA LEU A 9 41.25 -11.96 31.10
C LEU A 9 39.93 -11.95 30.29
N ALA A 10 38.84 -11.47 30.86
CA ALA A 10 37.59 -11.22 30.15
C ALA A 10 37.73 -9.92 29.34
N MET A 11 37.80 -10.04 28.03
CA MET A 11 37.82 -8.92 27.09
C MET A 11 36.37 -8.45 26.85
N THR A 12 35.96 -7.40 27.55
CA THR A 12 34.65 -6.74 27.29
C THR A 12 34.76 -5.89 26.02
N ALA A 13 34.15 -6.34 24.95
CA ALA A 13 33.98 -5.54 23.72
C ALA A 13 33.03 -4.38 24.02
N LEU A 14 33.53 -3.17 24.08
CA LEU A 14 32.73 -1.94 24.11
C LEU A 14 32.08 -1.75 22.71
N ALA A 15 30.79 -2.01 22.60
CA ALA A 15 30.03 -1.64 21.45
C ALA A 15 29.90 -0.09 21.40
N VAL A 16 30.67 0.54 20.51
CA VAL A 16 30.54 1.98 20.23
C VAL A 16 29.21 2.16 19.49
N PRO A 17 28.26 2.94 20.00
CA PRO A 17 27.07 3.25 19.24
C PRO A 17 27.50 4.00 17.97
N ALA A 18 27.09 3.52 16.80
CA ALA A 18 27.24 4.24 15.54
C ALA A 18 26.39 5.53 15.66
N ALA A 19 27.04 6.65 15.97
CA ALA A 19 26.43 7.96 15.87
C ALA A 19 26.13 8.19 14.39
N ALA A 20 24.84 8.28 14.04
CA ALA A 20 24.44 8.77 12.73
C ALA A 20 25.05 10.17 12.57
N ALA A 21 25.82 10.39 11.50
CA ALA A 21 26.42 11.68 11.22
C ALA A 21 25.28 12.67 10.97
N GLU A 22 25.02 13.54 11.95
CA GLU A 22 24.08 14.65 11.79
C GLU A 22 24.76 15.71 10.91
N VAL A 23 24.22 15.91 9.71
CA VAL A 23 24.70 16.96 8.80
C VAL A 23 24.29 18.31 9.38
N GLN A 24 25.22 18.98 10.05
CA GLN A 24 24.98 20.35 10.53
C GLN A 24 25.08 21.34 9.37
N ILE A 25 23.96 21.86 8.96
CA ILE A 25 23.89 22.92 7.94
C ILE A 25 24.11 24.26 8.68
N GLN A 26 25.27 24.89 8.44
CA GLN A 26 25.56 26.22 8.98
C GLN A 26 24.95 27.30 8.09
N ALA A 27 23.87 27.92 8.57
CA ALA A 27 23.29 29.10 7.94
C ALA A 27 23.87 30.37 8.56
N GLN A 28 24.20 31.36 7.73
CA GLN A 28 24.73 32.66 8.15
C GLN A 28 23.65 33.76 8.18
N ALA A 29 22.49 33.48 7.61
CA ALA A 29 21.34 34.37 7.54
C ALA A 29 20.06 33.61 7.98
N PRO A 30 18.92 34.31 8.16
CA PRO A 30 17.66 33.67 8.49
C PRO A 30 17.29 32.54 7.52
N VAL A 31 16.76 31.46 8.06
CA VAL A 31 16.33 30.26 7.32
C VAL A 31 14.82 30.17 7.36
N VAL A 32 14.22 29.86 6.23
CA VAL A 32 12.82 29.46 6.13
C VAL A 32 12.75 27.97 5.83
N GLU A 33 11.95 27.26 6.62
CA GLU A 33 11.61 25.86 6.40
C GLU A 33 10.15 25.78 5.94
N LEU A 34 9.92 25.10 4.83
CA LEU A 34 8.60 25.00 4.20
C LEU A 34 8.26 23.53 3.95
N PHE A 35 7.02 23.19 4.28
CA PHE A 35 6.42 21.93 3.88
C PHE A 35 5.49 22.19 2.69
N VAL A 36 5.72 21.47 1.60
CA VAL A 36 4.95 21.60 0.36
C VAL A 36 4.45 20.23 -0.08
N SER A 37 3.15 20.13 -0.31
CA SER A 37 2.51 18.94 -0.80
C SER A 37 1.88 19.24 -2.16
N GLU A 38 2.16 18.39 -3.15
CA GLU A 38 1.56 18.47 -4.48
C GLU A 38 1.06 17.10 -4.91
N THR A 39 -0.13 17.09 -5.51
CA THR A 39 -0.78 15.88 -6.02
C THR A 39 -1.00 16.01 -7.52
N VAL A 40 -0.69 14.96 -8.25
CA VAL A 40 -1.05 14.80 -9.65
C VAL A 40 -2.08 13.70 -9.77
N ASN A 41 -3.24 14.06 -10.31
CA ASN A 41 -4.31 13.10 -10.60
C ASN A 41 -4.10 12.51 -12.00
N SER A 42 -4.35 11.22 -12.12
CA SER A 42 -4.23 10.46 -13.37
C SER A 42 -5.32 9.41 -13.46
N ALA A 43 -5.73 9.04 -14.67
CA ALA A 43 -6.55 7.86 -14.86
C ALA A 43 -5.73 6.62 -14.43
N PRO A 44 -6.31 5.69 -13.65
CA PRO A 44 -5.64 4.46 -13.29
C PRO A 44 -5.45 3.56 -14.52
N ASP A 45 -4.42 2.72 -14.50
CA ASP A 45 -4.14 1.74 -15.56
C ASP A 45 -4.18 0.29 -15.05
N VAL A 46 -4.30 0.09 -13.73
CA VAL A 46 -4.50 -1.22 -13.11
C VAL A 46 -5.58 -1.19 -12.04
N ALA A 47 -6.27 -2.33 -11.91
CA ALA A 47 -7.15 -2.62 -10.79
C ALA A 47 -6.60 -3.82 -10.02
N GLN A 48 -6.59 -3.74 -8.70
CA GLN A 48 -6.25 -4.83 -7.81
C GLN A 48 -7.51 -5.39 -7.17
N VAL A 49 -7.74 -6.69 -7.36
CA VAL A 49 -8.88 -7.42 -6.82
C VAL A 49 -8.36 -8.52 -5.89
N GLY A 50 -8.88 -8.57 -4.67
CA GLY A 50 -8.71 -9.70 -3.78
C GLY A 50 -9.85 -10.71 -4.02
N THR A 51 -9.53 -11.98 -4.19
CA THR A 51 -10.52 -13.04 -4.29
C THR A 51 -10.07 -14.27 -3.53
N GLY A 52 -11.02 -15.07 -3.05
CA GLY A 52 -10.66 -16.24 -2.29
C GLY A 52 -11.81 -17.20 -2.06
N VAL A 53 -11.48 -18.30 -1.40
CA VAL A 53 -12.41 -19.36 -1.04
C VAL A 53 -12.27 -19.69 0.44
N THR A 54 -13.40 -19.73 1.12
CA THR A 54 -13.51 -20.26 2.48
C THR A 54 -14.30 -21.56 2.43
N THR A 55 -13.78 -22.62 3.09
CA THR A 55 -14.40 -23.94 3.19
C THR A 55 -14.43 -24.41 4.63
N ARG A 56 -15.45 -25.23 4.98
CA ARG A 56 -15.60 -25.79 6.32
C ARG A 56 -15.70 -27.32 6.25
N ALA A 57 -15.12 -27.99 7.25
CA ALA A 57 -15.24 -29.44 7.43
C ALA A 57 -15.03 -29.82 8.90
N GLN A 58 -15.39 -31.08 9.26
CA GLN A 58 -15.23 -31.60 10.62
C GLN A 58 -13.75 -31.79 11.00
N THR A 59 -12.85 -31.98 10.03
CA THR A 59 -11.41 -32.14 10.27
C THR A 59 -10.61 -31.08 9.53
N ALA A 60 -9.47 -30.67 10.10
CA ALA A 60 -8.54 -29.73 9.49
C ALA A 60 -8.07 -30.21 8.11
N LYS A 61 -7.71 -31.50 7.98
CA LYS A 61 -7.25 -32.10 6.72
C LYS A 61 -8.29 -31.96 5.61
N GLU A 62 -9.55 -32.23 5.92
CA GLU A 62 -10.64 -32.16 4.95
C GLU A 62 -10.97 -30.71 4.58
N ALA A 63 -10.98 -29.78 5.55
CA ALA A 63 -11.18 -28.37 5.27
C ALA A 63 -10.13 -27.83 4.30
N VAL A 64 -8.85 -28.14 4.52
CA VAL A 64 -7.74 -27.75 3.63
C VAL A 64 -7.87 -28.43 2.26
N ARG A 65 -8.20 -29.71 2.19
CA ARG A 65 -8.37 -30.43 0.91
C ARG A 65 -9.48 -29.81 0.07
N LEU A 66 -10.64 -29.53 0.65
CA LEU A 66 -11.76 -28.89 -0.04
C LEU A 66 -11.37 -27.49 -0.52
N ASN A 67 -10.65 -26.74 0.32
CA ASN A 67 -10.18 -25.41 -0.02
C ASN A 67 -9.22 -25.43 -1.20
N ALA A 68 -8.25 -26.34 -1.20
CA ALA A 68 -7.29 -26.49 -2.29
C ALA A 68 -7.99 -26.78 -3.65
N VAL A 69 -8.97 -27.69 -3.65
CA VAL A 69 -9.74 -28.03 -4.86
C VAL A 69 -10.56 -26.83 -5.37
N ALA A 70 -11.22 -26.10 -4.46
CA ALA A 70 -12.03 -24.95 -4.83
C ALA A 70 -11.16 -23.78 -5.30
N MET A 71 -10.04 -23.51 -4.62
CA MET A 71 -9.12 -22.44 -4.98
C MET A 71 -8.42 -22.71 -6.33
N GLN A 72 -8.12 -23.98 -6.64
CA GLN A 72 -7.57 -24.35 -7.93
C GLN A 72 -8.49 -23.94 -9.09
N LYS A 73 -9.81 -24.14 -8.95
CA LYS A 73 -10.80 -23.72 -9.95
C LYS A 73 -10.78 -22.20 -10.17
N VAL A 74 -10.67 -21.43 -9.09
CA VAL A 74 -10.58 -19.97 -9.15
C VAL A 74 -9.32 -19.53 -9.89
N VAL A 75 -8.15 -20.11 -9.55
CA VAL A 75 -6.88 -19.80 -10.20
C VAL A 75 -6.89 -20.21 -11.69
N ASP A 76 -7.44 -21.37 -12.01
CA ASP A 76 -7.54 -21.82 -13.40
C ASP A 76 -8.49 -20.92 -14.21
N ARG A 77 -9.57 -20.43 -13.60
CA ARG A 77 -10.45 -19.46 -14.23
C ARG A 77 -9.74 -18.15 -14.52
N LEU A 78 -8.95 -17.62 -13.58
CA LEU A 78 -8.14 -16.41 -13.81
C LEU A 78 -7.19 -16.57 -15.01
N LYS A 79 -6.48 -17.72 -15.08
CA LYS A 79 -5.60 -18.03 -16.21
C LYS A 79 -6.37 -18.12 -17.55
N THR A 80 -7.56 -18.74 -17.55
CA THR A 80 -8.41 -18.84 -18.75
C THR A 80 -8.89 -17.46 -19.23
N LEU A 81 -9.06 -16.49 -18.30
CA LEU A 81 -9.39 -15.11 -18.62
C LEU A 81 -8.18 -14.30 -19.13
N GLY A 82 -7.01 -14.94 -19.29
CA GLY A 82 -5.80 -14.32 -19.82
C GLY A 82 -4.97 -13.55 -18.79
N ILE A 83 -5.25 -13.73 -17.49
CA ILE A 83 -4.46 -13.07 -16.43
C ILE A 83 -3.14 -13.82 -16.29
N ALA A 84 -2.04 -13.06 -16.41
CA ALA A 84 -0.70 -13.64 -16.37
C ALA A 84 -0.38 -14.19 -14.96
N PRO A 85 0.35 -15.32 -14.83
CA PRO A 85 0.70 -15.89 -13.54
C PRO A 85 1.42 -14.92 -12.58
N LYS A 86 2.21 -13.99 -13.11
CA LYS A 86 2.89 -12.93 -12.33
C LYS A 86 1.94 -11.92 -11.69
N ASP A 87 0.72 -11.78 -12.22
CA ASP A 87 -0.30 -10.88 -11.75
C ASP A 87 -1.30 -11.58 -10.79
N ILE A 88 -1.05 -12.87 -10.45
CA ILE A 88 -1.82 -13.66 -9.48
C ILE A 88 -0.89 -14.02 -8.32
N GLN A 89 -1.18 -13.55 -7.13
CA GLN A 89 -0.37 -13.80 -5.94
C GLN A 89 -1.24 -14.29 -4.78
N THR A 90 -0.85 -15.41 -4.14
CA THR A 90 -1.48 -15.81 -2.88
C THR A 90 -1.12 -14.77 -1.82
N SER A 91 -2.14 -14.16 -1.23
CA SER A 91 -2.00 -13.09 -0.25
C SER A 91 -2.19 -13.59 1.18
N ASN A 92 -3.02 -14.61 1.38
CA ASN A 92 -3.31 -15.13 2.70
C ASN A 92 -3.81 -16.58 2.66
N PHE A 93 -3.41 -17.37 3.67
CA PHE A 93 -3.97 -18.70 3.94
C PHE A 93 -4.15 -18.87 5.45
N ASN A 94 -5.37 -19.19 5.88
CA ASN A 94 -5.71 -19.42 7.28
C ASN A 94 -6.45 -20.73 7.45
N LEU A 95 -6.20 -21.40 8.59
CA LEU A 95 -6.95 -22.55 9.06
C LEU A 95 -7.29 -22.35 10.54
N ASN A 96 -8.58 -22.29 10.86
CA ASN A 96 -9.04 -22.00 12.20
C ASN A 96 -10.05 -23.04 12.67
N ALA A 97 -9.96 -23.45 13.94
CA ALA A 97 -11.03 -24.19 14.59
C ALA A 97 -12.24 -23.27 14.85
N GLN A 98 -13.41 -23.77 14.56
CA GLN A 98 -14.67 -23.06 14.75
C GLN A 98 -15.40 -23.61 15.95
N PHE A 99 -16.00 -22.72 16.74
CA PHE A 99 -16.79 -23.07 17.95
C PHE A 99 -18.14 -22.37 17.91
N ASN A 100 -19.19 -23.10 18.26
CA ASN A 100 -20.49 -22.52 18.50
C ASN A 100 -20.58 -22.08 19.96
N TYR A 101 -21.05 -20.87 20.20
CA TYR A 101 -21.27 -20.31 21.53
C TYR A 101 -22.78 -20.36 21.84
N PRO A 102 -23.23 -21.20 22.76
CA PRO A 102 -24.66 -21.29 23.10
C PRO A 102 -25.16 -19.99 23.72
N ASN A 103 -26.35 -19.54 23.31
CA ASN A 103 -27.02 -18.40 23.93
C ASN A 103 -27.35 -18.78 25.41
N GLY A 104 -26.81 -18.01 26.38
CA GLY A 104 -27.05 -18.26 27.80
C GLY A 104 -25.84 -18.67 28.65
N GLY A 105 -24.60 -18.54 28.09
CA GLY A 105 -23.38 -18.70 28.90
C GLY A 105 -22.84 -20.11 29.06
N GLY A 106 -23.21 -21.04 28.17
CA GLY A 106 -22.64 -22.40 28.12
C GLY A 106 -21.21 -22.42 27.56
N SER A 107 -20.47 -23.52 27.80
CA SER A 107 -19.14 -23.73 27.23
C SER A 107 -19.19 -23.79 25.68
N PRO A 108 -18.19 -23.25 25.00
CA PRO A 108 -18.09 -23.35 23.53
C PRO A 108 -18.06 -24.80 23.05
N VAL A 109 -18.88 -25.13 22.05
CA VAL A 109 -18.92 -26.45 21.43
C VAL A 109 -18.16 -26.43 20.11
N PHE A 110 -17.22 -27.35 19.95
CA PHE A 110 -16.45 -27.46 18.69
C PHE A 110 -17.38 -27.73 17.51
N ALA A 111 -17.25 -26.91 16.45
CA ALA A 111 -18.10 -26.95 15.26
C ALA A 111 -17.37 -27.45 13.99
N GLY A 112 -16.05 -27.58 14.05
CA GLY A 112 -15.25 -28.03 12.91
C GLY A 112 -14.05 -27.08 12.64
N TYR A 113 -13.56 -27.13 11.41
CA TYR A 113 -12.46 -26.28 10.94
C TYR A 113 -12.90 -25.47 9.73
N GLU A 114 -12.39 -24.27 9.65
CA GLU A 114 -12.55 -23.38 8.51
C GLU A 114 -11.17 -23.13 7.89
N ALA A 115 -11.04 -23.38 6.59
CA ALA A 115 -9.86 -23.02 5.78
C ALA A 115 -10.24 -21.89 4.84
N SER A 116 -9.45 -20.80 4.85
CA SER A 116 -9.59 -19.66 3.95
C SER A 116 -8.30 -19.44 3.18
N ASN A 117 -8.40 -19.32 1.87
CA ASN A 117 -7.30 -19.04 0.96
C ASN A 117 -7.66 -17.86 0.07
N GLN A 118 -6.76 -16.89 -0.03
CA GLN A 118 -6.98 -15.64 -0.78
C GLN A 118 -5.83 -15.39 -1.74
N VAL A 119 -6.18 -14.88 -2.92
CA VAL A 119 -5.23 -14.38 -3.90
C VAL A 119 -5.51 -12.93 -4.21
N SER A 120 -4.47 -12.18 -4.45
CA SER A 120 -4.51 -10.84 -5.01
C SER A 120 -4.23 -10.92 -6.50
N VAL A 121 -5.05 -10.23 -7.28
CA VAL A 121 -5.04 -10.27 -8.74
C VAL A 121 -4.89 -8.86 -9.28
N LYS A 122 -3.88 -8.62 -10.12
CA LYS A 122 -3.69 -7.36 -10.82
C LYS A 122 -4.33 -7.46 -12.21
N LEU A 123 -5.31 -6.60 -12.47
CA LEU A 123 -6.04 -6.50 -13.73
C LEU A 123 -5.59 -5.25 -14.49
N ARG A 124 -5.14 -5.45 -15.74
CA ARG A 124 -4.66 -4.37 -16.64
C ARG A 124 -5.70 -3.92 -17.66
N GLN A 125 -6.80 -4.63 -17.78
CA GLN A 125 -7.93 -4.31 -18.64
C GLN A 125 -9.10 -3.89 -17.75
N LEU A 126 -9.18 -2.59 -17.48
CA LEU A 126 -10.13 -2.04 -16.50
C LEU A 126 -11.59 -2.19 -16.96
N ASP A 127 -11.83 -2.19 -18.26
CA ASP A 127 -13.13 -2.44 -18.90
C ASP A 127 -13.68 -3.86 -18.62
N LYS A 128 -12.79 -4.81 -18.28
CA LYS A 128 -13.15 -6.21 -18.00
C LYS A 128 -13.25 -6.56 -16.52
N VAL A 129 -13.04 -5.60 -15.63
CA VAL A 129 -13.04 -5.88 -14.18
C VAL A 129 -14.36 -6.50 -13.74
N GLY A 130 -15.51 -5.99 -14.21
CA GLY A 130 -16.82 -6.56 -13.90
C GLY A 130 -16.98 -8.00 -14.39
N ASP A 131 -16.63 -8.27 -15.65
CA ASP A 131 -16.71 -9.64 -16.23
C ASP A 131 -15.79 -10.62 -15.48
N VAL A 132 -14.62 -10.16 -15.00
CA VAL A 132 -13.71 -10.98 -14.19
C VAL A 132 -14.34 -11.29 -12.83
N LEU A 133 -14.93 -10.31 -12.13
CA LEU A 133 -15.59 -10.53 -10.85
C LEU A 133 -16.73 -11.55 -10.98
N ASP A 134 -17.59 -11.42 -11.97
CA ASP A 134 -18.70 -12.35 -12.22
C ASP A 134 -18.17 -13.76 -12.50
N ALA A 135 -17.10 -13.87 -13.30
CA ALA A 135 -16.46 -15.14 -13.60
C ALA A 135 -15.80 -15.82 -12.39
N LEU A 136 -15.30 -15.04 -11.42
CA LEU A 136 -14.73 -15.56 -10.17
C LEU A 136 -15.82 -16.11 -9.25
N VAL A 137 -16.96 -15.42 -9.13
CA VAL A 137 -18.12 -15.92 -8.38
C VAL A 137 -18.60 -17.24 -8.99
N ALA A 138 -18.73 -17.29 -10.33
CA ALA A 138 -19.12 -18.51 -11.04
C ALA A 138 -18.12 -19.67 -10.86
N ALA A 139 -16.84 -19.38 -10.65
CA ALA A 139 -15.79 -20.37 -10.39
C ALA A 139 -15.79 -20.88 -8.92
N GLY A 140 -16.62 -20.28 -8.04
CA GLY A 140 -16.77 -20.67 -6.65
C GLY A 140 -16.03 -19.81 -5.64
N ALA A 141 -15.51 -18.64 -6.05
CA ALA A 141 -15.04 -17.64 -5.12
C ALA A 141 -16.20 -17.15 -4.23
N ASN A 142 -15.99 -17.15 -2.93
CA ASN A 142 -16.99 -16.69 -1.95
C ASN A 142 -16.48 -15.55 -1.04
N ASN A 143 -15.26 -15.09 -1.30
CA ASN A 143 -14.69 -13.88 -0.73
C ASN A 143 -14.12 -13.04 -1.86
N ILE A 144 -14.62 -11.80 -2.01
CA ILE A 144 -14.15 -10.84 -3.01
C ILE A 144 -13.97 -9.50 -2.32
N PHE A 145 -12.83 -8.83 -2.58
CA PHE A 145 -12.45 -7.55 -2.03
C PHE A 145 -11.97 -6.62 -3.14
N GLY A 146 -12.31 -5.35 -3.06
CA GLY A 146 -12.00 -4.36 -4.08
C GLY A 146 -13.11 -4.24 -5.13
N PRO A 147 -12.81 -3.73 -6.34
CA PRO A 147 -11.48 -3.37 -6.85
C PRO A 147 -10.85 -2.15 -6.18
N SER A 148 -9.52 -2.09 -6.15
CA SER A 148 -8.74 -0.91 -5.82
C SER A 148 -7.95 -0.49 -7.06
N PHE A 149 -8.14 0.75 -7.49
CA PHE A 149 -7.50 1.28 -8.71
C PHE A 149 -6.19 1.98 -8.38
N SER A 150 -5.19 1.84 -9.25
CA SER A 150 -3.89 2.48 -9.11
C SER A 150 -3.18 2.64 -10.46
N LEU A 151 -2.03 3.32 -10.44
CA LEU A 151 -1.06 3.25 -11.53
C LEU A 151 -0.13 2.07 -11.30
N ASP A 152 0.21 1.31 -12.33
CA ASP A 152 1.25 0.27 -12.29
C ASP A 152 2.63 0.90 -12.14
N ASP A 153 2.86 2.00 -12.85
CA ASP A 153 4.04 2.85 -12.71
C ASP A 153 3.61 4.31 -12.49
N ASP A 154 3.88 4.84 -11.30
CA ASP A 154 3.59 6.22 -10.93
C ASP A 154 4.78 7.17 -11.08
N THR A 155 5.90 6.71 -11.66
CA THR A 155 7.15 7.49 -11.78
C THR A 155 6.94 8.83 -12.49
N ALA A 156 6.18 8.86 -13.58
CA ALA A 156 5.91 10.09 -14.32
C ALA A 156 5.03 11.07 -13.51
N ALA A 157 4.01 10.57 -12.83
CA ALA A 157 3.13 11.37 -11.97
C ALA A 157 3.91 11.92 -10.76
N ALA A 158 4.72 11.09 -10.11
CA ALA A 158 5.58 11.49 -9.00
C ALA A 158 6.62 12.53 -9.43
N SER A 159 7.24 12.38 -10.61
CA SER A 159 8.18 13.35 -11.16
C SER A 159 7.52 14.72 -11.43
N SER A 160 6.30 14.70 -11.97
CA SER A 160 5.52 15.92 -12.20
C SER A 160 5.12 16.60 -10.88
N ALA A 161 4.63 15.83 -9.90
CA ALA A 161 4.30 16.35 -8.57
C ALA A 161 5.53 16.95 -7.87
N ARG A 162 6.69 16.26 -7.93
CA ARG A 162 7.97 16.73 -7.38
C ARG A 162 8.39 18.07 -7.97
N THR A 163 8.31 18.19 -9.30
CA THR A 163 8.67 19.43 -9.99
C THR A 163 7.79 20.60 -9.53
N ARG A 164 6.47 20.38 -9.45
CA ARG A 164 5.51 21.40 -8.96
C ARG A 164 5.76 21.77 -7.52
N ALA A 165 5.97 20.77 -6.65
CA ALA A 165 6.25 20.98 -5.23
C ALA A 165 7.52 21.79 -5.01
N PHE A 166 8.59 21.46 -5.74
CA PHE A 166 9.86 22.19 -5.66
C PHE A 166 9.72 23.63 -6.12
N GLN A 167 9.10 23.88 -7.28
CA GLN A 167 8.86 25.23 -7.81
C GLN A 167 8.01 26.06 -6.84
N ARG A 168 6.96 25.47 -6.27
CA ARG A 168 6.11 26.14 -5.29
C ARG A 168 6.87 26.48 -4.01
N GLY A 169 7.66 25.54 -3.48
CA GLY A 169 8.50 25.76 -2.31
C GLY A 169 9.51 26.89 -2.52
N GLN A 170 10.15 26.93 -3.70
CA GLN A 170 11.07 28.00 -4.07
C GLN A 170 10.38 29.37 -4.17
N ALA A 171 9.20 29.42 -4.80
CA ALA A 171 8.43 30.65 -4.91
C ALA A 171 8.01 31.18 -3.53
N MET A 172 7.49 30.29 -2.66
CA MET A 172 7.13 30.65 -1.27
C MET A 172 8.34 31.17 -0.48
N ALA A 173 9.50 30.51 -0.62
CA ALA A 173 10.73 30.94 0.06
C ALA A 173 11.17 32.36 -0.40
N GLN A 174 11.09 32.65 -1.70
CA GLN A 174 11.37 33.96 -2.25
C GLN A 174 10.40 35.03 -1.74
N ASP A 175 9.12 34.69 -1.58
CA ASP A 175 8.13 35.60 -1.03
C ASP A 175 8.45 35.94 0.43
N TYR A 176 8.80 34.96 1.26
CA TYR A 176 9.22 35.17 2.64
C TYR A 176 10.51 36.01 2.71
N ALA A 177 11.48 35.76 1.84
CA ALA A 177 12.70 36.56 1.76
C ALA A 177 12.39 38.03 1.48
N ARG A 178 11.54 38.31 0.48
CA ARG A 178 11.11 39.69 0.17
C ARG A 178 10.39 40.37 1.32
N MET A 179 9.48 39.68 2.00
CA MET A 179 8.78 40.18 3.19
C MET A 179 9.75 40.51 4.33
N ALA A 180 10.85 39.78 4.45
CA ALA A 180 11.90 39.98 5.46
C ALA A 180 12.99 40.99 5.02
N GLY A 181 12.87 41.61 3.84
CA GLY A 181 13.83 42.61 3.34
C GLY A 181 15.09 42.00 2.73
N TYR A 182 15.02 40.75 2.28
CA TYR A 182 16.07 40.06 1.53
C TYR A 182 15.74 39.99 0.04
N THR A 183 16.76 39.80 -0.80
CA THR A 183 16.62 39.85 -2.27
C THR A 183 16.49 38.47 -2.91
N GLY A 184 16.90 37.41 -2.21
CA GLY A 184 16.91 36.06 -2.77
C GLY A 184 16.94 34.97 -1.70
N VAL A 185 17.03 33.73 -2.18
CA VAL A 185 17.14 32.53 -1.32
C VAL A 185 18.17 31.56 -1.88
N ARG A 186 18.86 30.86 -1.00
CA ARG A 186 19.77 29.75 -1.30
C ARG A 186 19.23 28.47 -0.70
N LEU A 187 19.06 27.42 -1.51
CA LEU A 187 18.64 26.13 -1.03
C LEU A 187 19.69 25.52 -0.09
N LEU A 188 19.28 25.04 1.07
CA LEU A 188 20.12 24.36 2.06
C LEU A 188 19.86 22.87 2.10
N GLU A 189 18.57 22.48 2.12
CA GLU A 189 18.17 21.09 2.33
C GLU A 189 16.87 20.81 1.58
N VAL A 190 16.78 19.59 1.06
CA VAL A 190 15.53 19.02 0.52
C VAL A 190 15.35 17.65 1.14
N SER A 191 14.19 17.42 1.74
CA SER A 191 13.74 16.10 2.20
C SER A 191 12.45 15.74 1.47
N GLU A 192 12.40 14.57 0.87
CA GLU A 192 11.25 14.08 0.12
C GLU A 192 10.63 12.87 0.81
N THR A 193 9.30 12.86 0.89
CA THR A 193 8.52 11.68 1.26
C THR A 193 7.45 11.49 0.20
N VAL A 194 7.52 10.37 -0.50
CA VAL A 194 6.47 9.97 -1.45
C VAL A 194 5.42 9.20 -0.66
N GLN A 195 4.24 9.76 -0.53
CA GLN A 195 3.10 9.03 0.01
C GLN A 195 2.43 8.29 -1.14
N GLY A 196 2.46 6.93 -1.02
CA GLY A 196 1.77 6.08 -1.98
C GLY A 196 0.27 6.28 -1.95
N ARG A 197 -0.26 6.39 -3.09
CA ARG A 197 -1.50 5.88 -3.68
C ARG A 197 -2.70 5.72 -2.73
N GLY A 198 -3.54 6.73 -2.67
CA GLY A 198 -4.90 6.59 -2.19
C GLY A 198 -5.88 6.91 -3.33
N PRO A 199 -7.02 6.22 -3.44
CA PRO A 199 -8.08 6.67 -4.32
C PRO A 199 -8.52 8.07 -3.88
N VAL A 200 -8.60 8.99 -4.85
CA VAL A 200 -9.20 10.30 -4.61
C VAL A 200 -10.70 10.08 -4.42
N PRO A 201 -11.33 10.57 -3.34
CA PRO A 201 -12.77 10.46 -3.19
C PRO A 201 -13.45 11.09 -4.41
N PRO A 202 -14.38 10.39 -5.08
CA PRO A 202 -15.09 10.96 -6.22
C PRO A 202 -15.90 12.16 -5.76
N MET A 203 -15.81 13.28 -6.50
CA MET A 203 -16.81 14.33 -6.38
C MET A 203 -18.17 13.78 -6.83
N PRO A 204 -19.26 14.05 -6.10
CA PRO A 204 -20.58 13.54 -6.46
C PRO A 204 -21.03 14.18 -7.79
N VAL A 205 -20.98 13.41 -8.86
CA VAL A 205 -21.60 13.73 -10.15
C VAL A 205 -22.83 12.84 -10.31
N SER A 206 -23.99 13.46 -10.41
CA SER A 206 -25.25 12.76 -10.57
C SER A 206 -25.39 12.30 -12.02
N PHE A 207 -25.34 11.00 -12.26
CA PHE A 207 -25.68 10.39 -13.55
C PHE A 207 -26.92 9.50 -13.40
N ASN A 208 -27.94 9.76 -14.23
CA ASN A 208 -29.00 8.81 -14.46
C ASN A 208 -28.59 7.89 -15.62
N VAL A 209 -28.32 6.65 -15.34
CA VAL A 209 -28.04 5.63 -16.36
C VAL A 209 -28.98 4.45 -16.16
N GLU A 210 -29.69 4.12 -17.22
CA GLU A 210 -30.48 2.90 -17.37
C GLU A 210 -29.54 1.70 -17.58
N ARG A 211 -29.80 0.57 -16.93
CA ARG A 211 -28.75 -0.45 -16.70
C ARG A 211 -29.08 -1.79 -17.32
N ASP A 212 -28.14 -2.34 -18.07
CA ASP A 212 -27.95 -3.78 -18.23
C ASP A 212 -27.25 -4.36 -16.98
N ALA A 213 -27.63 -5.58 -16.58
CA ALA A 213 -27.33 -6.19 -15.28
C ALA A 213 -25.86 -6.64 -15.06
N LYS A 214 -24.86 -5.88 -15.52
CA LYS A 214 -23.45 -6.08 -15.18
C LYS A 214 -23.09 -5.27 -13.93
N THR A 215 -22.17 -5.78 -13.11
CA THR A 215 -21.67 -5.02 -11.96
C THR A 215 -21.01 -3.72 -12.46
N PRO A 216 -21.61 -2.53 -12.23
CA PRO A 216 -21.06 -1.27 -12.70
C PRO A 216 -19.82 -0.94 -11.87
N ILE A 217 -18.70 -0.68 -12.54
CA ILE A 217 -17.43 -0.35 -11.91
C ILE A 217 -16.89 0.92 -12.59
N GLU A 218 -16.71 1.95 -11.78
CA GLU A 218 -16.15 3.22 -12.20
C GLU A 218 -14.76 3.36 -11.60
N SER A 219 -13.74 3.59 -12.41
CA SER A 219 -12.34 3.64 -11.95
C SER A 219 -11.95 4.98 -11.34
N GLY A 220 -12.63 6.07 -11.70
CA GLY A 220 -12.29 7.42 -11.25
C GLY A 220 -10.86 7.85 -11.60
N GLU A 221 -10.29 8.71 -10.76
CA GLU A 221 -8.89 9.13 -10.83
C GLU A 221 -8.13 8.68 -9.59
N VAL A 222 -6.82 8.51 -9.72
CA VAL A 222 -5.90 8.22 -8.63
C VAL A 222 -4.88 9.33 -8.48
N GLY A 223 -4.61 9.74 -7.24
CA GLY A 223 -3.66 10.81 -6.93
C GLY A 223 -2.30 10.27 -6.53
N THR A 224 -1.23 10.76 -7.17
CA THR A 224 0.14 10.58 -6.70
C THR A 224 0.59 11.84 -6.00
N THR A 225 0.90 11.75 -4.71
CA THR A 225 1.28 12.88 -3.86
C THR A 225 2.76 12.84 -3.51
N VAL A 226 3.43 13.95 -3.71
CA VAL A 226 4.80 14.18 -3.26
C VAL A 226 4.79 15.26 -2.19
N ASN A 227 5.42 14.96 -1.05
CA ASN A 227 5.62 15.89 0.04
C ASN A 227 7.10 16.26 0.11
N LEU A 228 7.40 17.54 0.04
CA LEU A 228 8.73 18.09 0.18
C LEU A 228 8.83 18.96 1.44
N THR A 229 9.86 18.73 2.22
CA THR A 229 10.33 19.70 3.20
C THR A 229 11.59 20.35 2.62
N VAL A 230 11.57 21.66 2.45
CA VAL A 230 12.67 22.43 1.88
C VAL A 230 13.12 23.52 2.85
N LYS A 231 14.43 23.68 3.00
CA LYS A 231 15.04 24.73 3.80
C LYS A 231 15.81 25.67 2.90
N TYR A 232 15.54 26.97 3.02
CA TYR A 232 16.23 28.01 2.30
C TYR A 232 16.81 29.04 3.25
N GLU A 233 18.05 29.42 3.01
CA GLU A 233 18.67 30.58 3.64
C GLU A 233 18.37 31.84 2.81
N MET A 234 18.00 32.92 3.47
CA MET A 234 17.73 34.22 2.84
C MET A 234 19.05 34.89 2.46
N THR A 235 19.14 35.47 1.25
CA THR A 235 20.34 36.14 0.73
C THR A 235 20.06 37.60 0.39
N ARG A 236 21.09 38.44 0.53
CA ARG A 236 21.06 39.87 0.13
C ARG A 236 21.68 40.08 -1.22
#